data_05c2637894dca71ea67584ecabf98475
#
_entry.id   05c2637894dca71ea67584ecabf98475
#
_cell.length_a   1.000
_cell.length_b   1.000
_cell.length_c   1.000
_cell.angle_alpha   90.00
_cell.angle_beta   90.00
_cell.angle_gamma   90.00
#
_symmetry.space_group_name_H-M   'P 1'
#
loop_
_entity.id
_entity.type
_entity.pdbx_description
1 polymer ?
#
loop_
_entity_poly.entity_id
_entity_poly.type
_entity_poly.pdbx_seq_one_letter_code
_entity_poly.pdbx_strand_id
1 'polypeptide(L)'
;NADALIDEQIARFEEFGCDFEWKHYDYDTPPDLKARLAARGFEIDELETILALPLTAAPAALLAPVTHDVRRILDPAQLADIKHIKEEVWGEEREFVGEFLRRALLESPQRMSIYVAYADHAPVSCGWIHFAEQGPFASLWGGSTLAGYRKQGFYTALLAVRVQEAIARGKQYLTIDASPMSRPIVERFGFVKLAESTPCHWRVRTRQ
;
A
#
# COMPACT_ATOMS: atom_id res chain seq x y z
N ASN A 1 -18.93 11.51 21.21
CA ASN A 1 -18.54 10.34 22.03
C ASN A 1 -17.94 9.29 21.10
N ALA A 2 -16.68 8.87 21.34
CA ALA A 2 -15.97 7.91 20.48
C ALA A 2 -16.72 6.56 20.40
N ASP A 3 -17.29 6.09 21.51
CA ASP A 3 -18.04 4.83 21.55
C ASP A 3 -19.25 4.84 20.62
N ALA A 4 -20.02 5.92 20.65
CA ALA A 4 -21.19 6.05 19.77
C ALA A 4 -20.78 6.10 18.29
N LEU A 5 -19.66 6.76 17.97
CA LEU A 5 -19.16 6.82 16.60
C LEU A 5 -18.69 5.45 16.09
N ILE A 6 -18.01 4.68 16.95
CA ILE A 6 -17.59 3.30 16.60
C ILE A 6 -18.82 2.44 16.31
N ASP A 7 -19.83 2.48 17.21
CA ASP A 7 -21.04 1.70 17.08
C ASP A 7 -21.84 2.10 15.82
N GLU A 8 -21.88 3.39 15.47
CA GLU A 8 -22.49 3.91 14.25
C GLU A 8 -21.77 3.38 12.99
N GLN A 9 -20.44 3.40 12.95
CA GLN A 9 -19.70 2.88 11.80
C GLN A 9 -19.88 1.36 11.66
N ILE A 10 -19.86 0.61 12.76
CA ILE A 10 -20.13 -0.83 12.74
C ILE A 10 -21.52 -1.08 12.11
N ALA A 11 -22.57 -0.44 12.63
CA ALA A 11 -23.93 -0.63 12.12
C ALA A 11 -24.04 -0.30 10.63
N ARG A 12 -23.38 0.78 10.18
CA ARG A 12 -23.36 1.21 8.78
C ARG A 12 -22.73 0.18 7.85
N PHE A 13 -21.59 -0.38 8.23
CA PHE A 13 -20.89 -1.37 7.40
C PHE A 13 -21.55 -2.76 7.47
N GLU A 14 -22.19 -3.10 8.58
CA GLU A 14 -23.05 -4.28 8.67
C GLU A 14 -24.26 -4.19 7.75
N GLU A 15 -24.87 -3.00 7.61
CA GLU A 15 -25.97 -2.77 6.67
C GLU A 15 -25.50 -2.95 5.20
N PHE A 16 -24.30 -2.52 4.88
CA PHE A 16 -23.69 -2.71 3.55
C PHE A 16 -23.20 -4.15 3.31
N GLY A 17 -23.10 -4.97 4.34
CA GLY A 17 -22.55 -6.32 4.25
C GLY A 17 -21.05 -6.33 3.90
N CYS A 18 -20.30 -5.30 4.30
CA CYS A 18 -18.91 -5.11 3.93
C CYS A 18 -18.00 -5.04 5.16
N ASP A 19 -16.85 -5.69 5.06
CA ASP A 19 -15.73 -5.47 5.98
C ASP A 19 -15.20 -4.04 5.84
N PHE A 20 -14.61 -3.50 6.90
CA PHE A 20 -13.94 -2.21 6.81
C PHE A 20 -12.73 -2.13 7.72
N GLU A 21 -11.84 -1.19 7.40
CA GLU A 21 -10.68 -0.84 8.21
C GLU A 21 -10.90 0.52 8.86
N TRP A 22 -10.67 0.58 10.17
CA TRP A 22 -10.46 1.82 10.90
C TRP A 22 -8.96 2.05 11.05
N LYS A 23 -8.42 3.05 10.40
CA LYS A 23 -7.01 3.39 10.57
C LYS A 23 -6.84 4.30 11.78
N HIS A 24 -6.29 3.75 12.86
CA HIS A 24 -5.98 4.48 14.09
C HIS A 24 -4.61 5.13 13.98
N TYR A 25 -4.53 6.42 14.27
CA TYR A 25 -3.27 7.18 14.28
C TYR A 25 -2.80 7.45 15.71
N ASP A 26 -1.48 7.62 15.90
CA ASP A 26 -0.86 7.87 17.20
C ASP A 26 -1.28 9.19 17.87
N TYR A 27 -1.85 10.12 17.11
CA TYR A 27 -2.42 11.39 17.57
C TYR A 27 -3.95 11.40 17.71
N ASP A 28 -4.62 10.28 17.49
CA ASP A 28 -6.08 10.20 17.62
C ASP A 28 -6.55 10.35 19.07
N THR A 29 -7.76 10.89 19.21
CA THR A 29 -8.41 11.08 20.50
C THR A 29 -9.77 10.36 20.57
N PRO A 30 -10.11 9.74 21.70
CA PRO A 30 -9.37 9.69 22.98
C PRO A 30 -8.15 8.72 22.90
N PRO A 31 -7.15 8.86 23.82
CA PRO A 31 -5.92 8.04 23.78
C PRO A 31 -6.14 6.53 23.86
N ASP A 32 -7.28 6.11 24.40
CA ASP A 32 -7.70 4.72 24.51
C ASP A 32 -8.55 4.21 23.33
N LEU A 33 -8.62 4.99 22.21
CA LEU A 33 -9.46 4.65 21.05
C LEU A 33 -9.16 3.25 20.50
N LYS A 34 -7.89 2.88 20.37
CA LYS A 34 -7.49 1.54 19.92
C LYS A 34 -8.01 0.42 20.84
N ALA A 35 -7.96 0.63 22.15
CA ALA A 35 -8.51 -0.33 23.12
C ALA A 35 -10.04 -0.43 23.01
N ARG A 36 -10.73 0.67 22.70
CA ARG A 36 -12.19 0.69 22.51
C ARG A 36 -12.58 -0.05 21.22
N LEU A 37 -11.79 0.08 20.14
CA LEU A 37 -11.98 -0.67 18.90
C LEU A 37 -11.81 -2.17 19.18
N ALA A 38 -10.71 -2.56 19.84
CA ALA A 38 -10.45 -3.95 20.20
C ALA A 38 -11.59 -4.55 21.06
N ALA A 39 -12.11 -3.80 22.05
CA ALA A 39 -13.21 -4.22 22.90
C ALA A 39 -14.52 -4.47 22.11
N ARG A 40 -14.68 -3.90 20.93
CA ARG A 40 -15.82 -4.11 20.02
C ARG A 40 -15.58 -5.18 18.98
N GLY A 41 -14.44 -5.86 19.04
CA GLY A 41 -14.12 -6.99 18.17
C GLY A 41 -13.36 -6.63 16.91
N PHE A 42 -12.78 -5.43 16.82
CA PHE A 42 -11.82 -5.14 15.77
C PHE A 42 -10.55 -5.97 15.96
N GLU A 43 -10.06 -6.55 14.88
CA GLU A 43 -8.74 -7.19 14.80
C GLU A 43 -7.69 -6.09 14.66
N ILE A 44 -6.77 -6.00 15.62
CA ILE A 44 -5.70 -4.98 15.64
C ILE A 44 -4.49 -5.56 14.89
N ASP A 45 -4.11 -4.92 13.80
CA ASP A 45 -3.00 -5.34 12.95
C ASP A 45 -1.65 -4.75 13.43
N GLU A 46 -0.58 -5.06 12.73
CA GLU A 46 0.77 -4.58 13.01
C GLU A 46 0.87 -3.06 12.83
N LEU A 47 1.67 -2.43 13.70
CA LEU A 47 1.94 -1.00 13.63
C LEU A 47 2.64 -0.65 12.30
N GLU A 48 2.08 0.32 11.59
CA GLU A 48 2.67 0.91 10.40
C GLU A 48 3.24 2.30 10.70
N THR A 49 4.25 2.69 9.94
CA THR A 49 4.78 4.05 9.96
C THR A 49 4.42 4.77 8.68
N ILE A 50 3.75 5.90 8.82
CA ILE A 50 3.47 6.79 7.69
C ILE A 50 4.69 7.66 7.44
N LEU A 51 5.26 7.54 6.24
CA LEU A 51 6.41 8.33 5.83
C LEU A 51 6.11 9.10 4.53
N ALA A 52 6.82 10.20 4.35
CA ALA A 52 6.78 10.98 3.12
C ALA A 52 8.18 11.27 2.60
N LEU A 53 8.32 11.30 1.28
CA LEU A 53 9.49 11.78 0.56
C LEU A 53 9.11 13.05 -0.21
N PRO A 54 9.70 14.22 0.08
CA PRO A 54 9.67 15.36 -0.82
C PRO A 54 10.41 14.97 -2.11
N LEU A 55 9.72 14.98 -3.25
CA LEU A 55 10.32 14.51 -4.51
C LEU A 55 11.46 15.40 -5.01
N THR A 56 11.52 16.65 -4.57
CA THR A 56 12.67 17.55 -4.77
C THR A 56 13.92 17.12 -4.03
N ALA A 57 13.78 16.28 -2.99
CA ALA A 57 14.88 15.71 -2.20
C ALA A 57 15.12 14.23 -2.54
N ALA A 58 14.54 13.71 -3.62
CA ALA A 58 14.74 12.33 -4.02
C ALA A 58 16.23 12.06 -4.31
N PRO A 59 16.82 11.01 -3.72
CA PRO A 59 18.23 10.71 -3.88
C PRO A 59 18.55 10.26 -5.30
N ALA A 60 19.77 10.53 -5.77
CA ALA A 60 20.24 10.19 -7.12
C ALA A 60 20.02 8.70 -7.49
N ALA A 61 20.10 7.81 -6.52
CA ALA A 61 19.85 6.37 -6.71
C ALA A 61 18.42 6.05 -7.19
N LEU A 62 17.43 6.87 -6.84
CA LEU A 62 16.05 6.71 -7.32
C LEU A 62 15.78 7.48 -8.63
N LEU A 63 16.67 8.37 -9.02
CA LEU A 63 16.57 9.16 -10.26
C LEU A 63 17.37 8.55 -11.40
N ALA A 64 18.30 7.64 -11.11
CA ALA A 64 19.10 6.94 -12.09
C ALA A 64 18.25 6.01 -12.97
N PRO A 65 18.67 5.73 -14.21
CA PRO A 65 18.00 4.73 -15.06
C PRO A 65 17.90 3.38 -14.36
N VAL A 66 16.72 2.78 -14.42
CA VAL A 66 16.48 1.45 -13.83
C VAL A 66 16.99 0.38 -14.79
N THR A 67 17.87 -0.50 -14.32
CA THR A 67 18.48 -1.57 -15.12
C THR A 67 17.77 -2.92 -14.98
N HIS A 68 16.95 -3.10 -13.95
CA HIS A 68 16.10 -4.28 -13.79
C HIS A 68 14.97 -4.29 -14.82
N ASP A 69 14.50 -5.46 -15.21
CA ASP A 69 13.30 -5.60 -16.04
C ASP A 69 12.06 -5.27 -15.20
N VAL A 70 11.66 -4.01 -15.21
CA VAL A 70 10.45 -3.53 -14.53
C VAL A 70 9.44 -3.11 -15.57
N ARG A 71 8.28 -3.73 -15.54
CA ARG A 71 7.21 -3.49 -16.52
C ARG A 71 5.99 -2.89 -15.85
N ARG A 72 5.38 -1.91 -16.51
CA ARG A 72 4.07 -1.40 -16.14
C ARG A 72 3.01 -2.38 -16.65
N ILE A 73 2.09 -2.75 -15.78
CA ILE A 73 0.95 -3.60 -16.12
C ILE A 73 -0.14 -2.73 -16.77
N LEU A 74 -0.56 -3.14 -17.95
CA LEU A 74 -1.59 -2.44 -18.73
C LEU A 74 -2.79 -3.35 -19.06
N ASP A 75 -2.57 -4.67 -19.05
CA ASP A 75 -3.59 -5.68 -19.32
C ASP A 75 -3.99 -6.38 -18.02
N PRO A 76 -5.29 -6.46 -17.69
CA PRO A 76 -5.77 -7.21 -16.54
C PRO A 76 -5.30 -8.67 -16.48
N ALA A 77 -5.03 -9.32 -17.61
CA ALA A 77 -4.48 -10.68 -17.62
C ALA A 77 -3.11 -10.79 -16.94
N GLN A 78 -2.32 -9.72 -16.96
CA GLN A 78 -1.01 -9.66 -16.31
C GLN A 78 -1.09 -9.55 -14.78
N LEU A 79 -2.29 -9.34 -14.19
CA LEU A 79 -2.48 -9.33 -12.74
C LEU A 79 -2.24 -10.71 -12.12
N ALA A 80 -2.23 -11.79 -12.93
CA ALA A 80 -1.82 -13.11 -12.48
C ALA A 80 -0.38 -13.12 -11.89
N ASP A 81 0.53 -12.29 -12.41
CA ASP A 81 1.89 -12.17 -11.89
C ASP A 81 1.89 -11.55 -10.48
N ILE A 82 1.00 -10.59 -10.22
CA ILE A 82 0.85 -9.99 -8.89
C ILE A 82 0.24 -10.98 -7.92
N LYS A 83 -0.78 -11.71 -8.36
CA LYS A 83 -1.42 -12.76 -7.57
C LYS A 83 -0.36 -13.74 -7.10
N HIS A 84 0.42 -14.31 -8.03
CA HIS A 84 1.51 -15.24 -7.71
C HIS A 84 2.49 -14.68 -6.65
N ILE A 85 2.99 -13.44 -6.83
CA ILE A 85 3.91 -12.83 -5.87
C ILE A 85 3.25 -12.67 -4.50
N LYS A 86 1.98 -12.26 -4.46
CA LYS A 86 1.25 -12.03 -3.21
C LYS A 86 1.00 -13.33 -2.46
N GLU A 87 0.58 -14.39 -3.13
CA GLU A 87 0.36 -15.70 -2.55
C GLU A 87 1.65 -16.27 -1.93
N GLU A 88 2.77 -16.20 -2.66
CA GLU A 88 4.08 -16.68 -2.19
C GLU A 88 4.62 -15.86 -1.00
N VAL A 89 4.32 -14.57 -0.92
CA VAL A 89 4.82 -13.70 0.17
C VAL A 89 3.93 -13.76 1.40
N TRP A 90 2.60 -13.85 1.24
CA TRP A 90 1.63 -13.68 2.31
C TRP A 90 0.80 -14.93 2.62
N GLY A 91 0.93 -16.00 1.82
CA GLY A 91 0.31 -17.31 2.08
C GLY A 91 -1.18 -17.42 1.79
N GLU A 92 -1.85 -16.32 1.42
CA GLU A 92 -3.27 -16.31 1.12
C GLU A 92 -3.57 -15.41 -0.09
N GLU A 93 -4.51 -15.87 -0.94
CA GLU A 93 -5.09 -15.05 -1.98
C GLU A 93 -6.01 -14.00 -1.36
N ARG A 94 -5.65 -12.73 -1.50
CA ARG A 94 -6.59 -11.65 -1.26
C ARG A 94 -7.31 -11.33 -2.57
N GLU A 95 -8.38 -12.06 -2.87
CA GLU A 95 -9.23 -11.86 -4.04
C GLU A 95 -9.64 -10.38 -4.20
N PHE A 96 -9.91 -9.71 -3.08
CA PHE A 96 -10.21 -8.27 -3.03
C PHE A 96 -9.11 -7.42 -3.69
N VAL A 97 -7.81 -7.73 -3.49
CA VAL A 97 -6.72 -6.95 -4.09
C VAL A 97 -6.69 -7.12 -5.60
N GLY A 98 -6.89 -8.34 -6.09
CA GLY A 98 -6.96 -8.62 -7.53
C GLY A 98 -8.08 -7.86 -8.22
N GLU A 99 -9.29 -7.89 -7.67
CA GLU A 99 -10.44 -7.18 -8.21
C GLU A 99 -10.28 -5.66 -8.13
N PHE A 100 -9.74 -5.15 -7.01
CA PHE A 100 -9.42 -3.73 -6.86
C PHE A 100 -8.44 -3.25 -7.94
N LEU A 101 -7.35 -3.98 -8.18
CA LEU A 101 -6.37 -3.63 -9.21
C LEU A 101 -6.96 -3.74 -10.61
N ARG A 102 -7.80 -4.76 -10.88
CA ARG A 102 -8.50 -4.93 -12.15
C ARG A 102 -9.42 -3.74 -12.45
N ARG A 103 -10.21 -3.34 -11.48
CA ARG A 103 -11.08 -2.16 -11.60
C ARG A 103 -10.27 -0.88 -11.82
N ALA A 104 -9.17 -0.70 -11.08
CA ALA A 104 -8.31 0.46 -11.24
C ALA A 104 -7.74 0.55 -12.67
N LEU A 105 -7.29 -0.58 -13.25
CA LEU A 105 -6.80 -0.62 -14.64
C LEU A 105 -7.87 -0.28 -15.68
N LEU A 106 -9.10 -0.73 -15.47
CA LEU A 106 -10.18 -0.56 -16.45
C LEU A 106 -10.92 0.77 -16.32
N GLU A 107 -11.20 1.19 -15.08
CA GLU A 107 -12.07 2.33 -14.79
C GLU A 107 -11.29 3.63 -14.56
N SER A 108 -10.04 3.53 -14.08
CA SER A 108 -9.26 4.71 -13.69
C SER A 108 -7.74 4.55 -13.93
N PRO A 109 -7.30 4.15 -15.15
CA PRO A 109 -5.90 3.85 -15.45
C PRO A 109 -4.96 5.04 -15.28
N GLN A 110 -5.50 6.28 -15.26
CA GLN A 110 -4.74 7.50 -14.99
C GLN A 110 -4.48 7.72 -13.49
N ARG A 111 -5.23 7.06 -12.60
CA ARG A 111 -5.13 7.23 -11.13
C ARG A 111 -4.22 6.21 -10.48
N MET A 112 -3.86 5.14 -11.19
CA MET A 112 -3.00 4.09 -10.66
C MET A 112 -2.04 3.57 -11.71
N SER A 113 -0.80 3.36 -11.31
CA SER A 113 0.18 2.62 -12.12
C SER A 113 0.67 1.42 -11.32
N ILE A 114 0.61 0.26 -11.95
CA ILE A 114 0.96 -1.03 -11.37
C ILE A 114 2.23 -1.51 -12.04
N TYR A 115 3.20 -1.98 -11.26
CA TYR A 115 4.51 -2.41 -11.74
C TYR A 115 4.85 -3.80 -11.23
N VAL A 116 5.47 -4.59 -12.09
CA VAL A 116 6.06 -5.89 -11.77
C VAL A 116 7.51 -5.90 -12.24
N ALA A 117 8.39 -6.38 -11.40
CA ALA A 117 9.79 -6.63 -11.75
C ALA A 117 9.99 -8.13 -12.01
N TYR A 118 10.78 -8.43 -13.03
CA TYR A 118 11.05 -9.79 -13.52
C TYR A 118 12.53 -10.15 -13.38
N ALA A 119 12.79 -11.41 -13.06
CA ALA A 119 14.10 -12.04 -13.16
C ALA A 119 13.97 -13.29 -14.05
N ASP A 120 14.79 -13.41 -15.08
CA ASP A 120 14.73 -14.51 -16.03
C ASP A 120 13.30 -14.81 -16.55
N HIS A 121 12.56 -13.73 -16.83
CA HIS A 121 11.16 -13.73 -17.28
C HIS A 121 10.13 -14.14 -16.21
N ALA A 122 10.54 -14.51 -14.99
CA ALA A 122 9.64 -14.81 -13.89
C ALA A 122 9.31 -13.55 -13.07
N PRO A 123 8.04 -13.33 -12.64
CA PRO A 123 7.66 -12.20 -11.80
C PRO A 123 8.19 -12.41 -10.38
N VAL A 124 8.96 -11.45 -9.85
CA VAL A 124 9.66 -11.59 -8.56
C VAL A 124 9.36 -10.50 -7.56
N SER A 125 8.87 -9.36 -8.02
CA SER A 125 8.51 -8.26 -7.14
C SER A 125 7.42 -7.41 -7.76
N CYS A 126 6.50 -6.88 -6.96
CA CYS A 126 5.41 -6.03 -7.43
C CYS A 126 5.17 -4.84 -6.51
N GLY A 127 4.40 -3.89 -7.00
CA GLY A 127 3.91 -2.74 -6.24
C GLY A 127 3.22 -1.74 -7.14
N TRP A 128 2.38 -0.91 -6.57
CA TRP A 128 1.68 0.12 -7.33
C TRP A 128 1.80 1.49 -6.69
N ILE A 129 1.45 2.51 -7.46
CA ILE A 129 1.39 3.90 -7.03
C ILE A 129 0.01 4.44 -7.37
N HIS A 130 -0.62 5.09 -6.41
CA HIS A 130 -1.88 5.78 -6.59
C HIS A 130 -1.65 7.29 -6.66
N PHE A 131 -2.30 7.93 -7.62
CA PHE A 131 -2.25 9.37 -7.85
C PHE A 131 -3.55 10.01 -7.40
N ALA A 132 -3.50 10.82 -6.35
CA ALA A 132 -4.64 11.63 -5.96
C ALA A 132 -5.10 12.50 -7.14
N GLU A 133 -6.41 12.60 -7.35
CA GLU A 133 -6.99 13.38 -8.44
C GLU A 133 -6.61 14.86 -8.33
N GLN A 134 -6.62 15.35 -7.11
CA GLN A 134 -6.18 16.71 -6.78
C GLN A 134 -5.05 16.66 -5.74
N GLY A 135 -4.25 17.72 -5.73
CA GLY A 135 -3.19 17.88 -4.75
C GLY A 135 -1.83 17.32 -5.16
N PRO A 136 -0.82 17.59 -4.34
CA PRO A 136 0.58 17.35 -4.66
C PRO A 136 1.07 15.93 -4.33
N PHE A 137 0.20 15.06 -3.84
CA PHE A 137 0.57 13.74 -3.30
C PHE A 137 0.35 12.60 -4.29
N ALA A 138 1.24 11.61 -4.22
CA ALA A 138 1.01 10.26 -4.68
C ALA A 138 1.36 9.28 -3.55
N SER A 139 0.82 8.07 -3.56
CA SER A 139 1.03 7.09 -2.50
C SER A 139 1.47 5.73 -3.03
N LEU A 140 2.42 5.11 -2.34
CA LEU A 140 2.98 3.79 -2.67
C LEU A 140 2.22 2.70 -1.92
N TRP A 141 1.90 1.62 -2.63
CA TRP A 141 1.16 0.50 -2.10
C TRP A 141 1.68 -0.85 -2.60
N GLY A 142 1.35 -1.88 -1.86
CA GLY A 142 1.43 -3.27 -2.30
C GLY A 142 2.82 -3.83 -2.54
N GLY A 143 3.87 -3.14 -2.10
CA GLY A 143 5.25 -3.57 -2.27
C GLY A 143 5.51 -4.96 -1.72
N SER A 144 5.84 -5.93 -2.58
CA SER A 144 6.17 -7.30 -2.20
C SER A 144 7.31 -7.81 -3.06
N THR A 145 8.23 -8.58 -2.47
CA THR A 145 9.35 -9.23 -3.17
C THR A 145 9.51 -10.65 -2.65
N LEU A 146 9.56 -11.62 -3.56
CA LEU A 146 9.78 -13.02 -3.24
C LEU A 146 11.06 -13.20 -2.41
N ALA A 147 11.03 -14.08 -1.42
CA ALA A 147 12.11 -14.24 -0.44
C ALA A 147 13.47 -14.48 -1.11
N GLY A 148 13.53 -15.33 -2.14
CA GLY A 148 14.75 -15.64 -2.89
C GLY A 148 15.34 -14.46 -3.69
N TYR A 149 14.58 -13.41 -3.90
CA TYR A 149 14.96 -12.24 -4.71
C TYR A 149 15.14 -10.97 -3.87
N ARG A 150 15.02 -11.06 -2.54
CA ARG A 150 15.29 -9.93 -1.63
C ARG A 150 16.78 -9.57 -1.64
N LYS A 151 17.07 -8.29 -1.33
CA LYS A 151 18.44 -7.73 -1.29
C LYS A 151 19.17 -7.73 -2.64
N GLN A 152 18.49 -7.98 -3.75
CA GLN A 152 19.02 -7.96 -5.12
C GLN A 152 18.60 -6.70 -5.91
N GLY A 153 18.03 -5.70 -5.26
CA GLY A 153 17.69 -4.41 -5.90
C GLY A 153 16.29 -4.33 -6.50
N PHE A 154 15.52 -5.40 -6.61
CA PHE A 154 14.18 -5.40 -7.24
C PHE A 154 13.20 -4.42 -6.57
N TYR A 155 13.14 -4.41 -5.24
CA TYR A 155 12.31 -3.44 -4.51
C TYR A 155 12.74 -1.99 -4.79
N THR A 156 14.06 -1.74 -4.82
CA THR A 156 14.62 -0.41 -5.13
C THR A 156 14.28 0.01 -6.56
N ALA A 157 14.37 -0.90 -7.52
CA ALA A 157 13.99 -0.66 -8.91
C ALA A 157 12.51 -0.29 -9.04
N LEU A 158 11.62 -1.02 -8.35
CA LEU A 158 10.20 -0.67 -8.28
C LEU A 158 9.96 0.68 -7.61
N LEU A 159 10.71 1.02 -6.56
CA LEU A 159 10.62 2.32 -5.91
C LEU A 159 11.06 3.43 -6.87
N ALA A 160 12.17 3.24 -7.59
CA ALA A 160 12.73 4.20 -8.53
C ALA A 160 11.75 4.53 -9.67
N VAL A 161 11.15 3.53 -10.34
CA VAL A 161 10.20 3.80 -11.44
C VAL A 161 8.99 4.58 -10.95
N ARG A 162 8.51 4.30 -9.72
CA ARG A 162 7.35 5.00 -9.15
C ARG A 162 7.69 6.42 -8.72
N VAL A 163 8.90 6.67 -8.19
CA VAL A 163 9.41 8.01 -7.89
C VAL A 163 9.52 8.83 -9.19
N GLN A 164 10.15 8.26 -10.23
CA GLN A 164 10.32 8.93 -11.50
C GLN A 164 8.99 9.26 -12.18
N GLU A 165 8.01 8.34 -12.11
CA GLU A 165 6.66 8.61 -12.63
C GLU A 165 5.95 9.70 -11.83
N ALA A 166 6.07 9.70 -10.50
CA ALA A 166 5.45 10.73 -9.66
C ALA A 166 6.01 12.13 -10.00
N ILE A 167 7.32 12.24 -10.20
CA ILE A 167 7.98 13.48 -10.65
C ILE A 167 7.47 13.88 -12.03
N ALA A 168 7.45 12.96 -13.00
CA ALA A 168 6.98 13.21 -14.35
C ALA A 168 5.53 13.69 -14.42
N ARG A 169 4.71 13.25 -13.45
CA ARG A 169 3.31 13.70 -13.28
C ARG A 169 3.16 14.97 -12.43
N GLY A 170 4.26 15.64 -12.07
CA GLY A 170 4.23 16.90 -11.31
C GLY A 170 3.80 16.75 -9.86
N LYS A 171 3.87 15.55 -9.28
CA LYS A 171 3.65 15.37 -7.85
C LYS A 171 4.84 15.92 -7.06
N GLN A 172 4.58 16.39 -5.84
CA GLN A 172 5.60 17.00 -4.98
C GLN A 172 6.02 16.07 -3.84
N TYR A 173 5.11 15.20 -3.41
CA TYR A 173 5.33 14.30 -2.28
C TYR A 173 4.91 12.88 -2.64
N LEU A 174 5.70 11.93 -2.16
CA LEU A 174 5.38 10.52 -2.22
C LEU A 174 5.20 9.98 -0.81
N THR A 175 4.07 9.37 -0.52
CA THR A 175 3.77 8.79 0.79
C THR A 175 3.78 7.28 0.76
N ILE A 176 4.05 6.67 1.90
CA ILE A 176 3.97 5.23 2.12
C ILE A 176 3.56 4.93 3.55
N ASP A 177 2.70 3.94 3.73
CA ASP A 177 2.43 3.31 5.00
C ASP A 177 3.34 2.07 5.08
N ALA A 178 4.42 2.19 5.82
CA ALA A 178 5.48 1.19 5.84
C ALA A 178 5.36 0.26 7.03
N SER A 179 5.35 -1.04 6.76
CA SER A 179 5.53 -2.06 7.81
C SER A 179 6.92 -1.96 8.45
N PRO A 180 7.13 -2.55 9.63
CA PRO A 180 8.46 -2.62 10.26
C PRO A 180 9.56 -3.18 9.34
N MET A 181 9.19 -4.05 8.39
CA MET A 181 10.13 -4.62 7.42
C MET A 181 10.53 -3.61 6.34
N SER A 182 9.60 -2.83 5.82
CA SER A 182 9.84 -1.89 4.70
C SER A 182 10.34 -0.52 5.17
N ARG A 183 9.98 -0.08 6.38
CA ARG A 183 10.39 1.20 6.95
C ARG A 183 11.89 1.47 6.85
N PRO A 184 12.81 0.60 7.33
CA PRO A 184 14.24 0.89 7.28
C PRO A 184 14.79 0.96 5.85
N ILE A 185 14.07 0.39 4.87
CA ILE A 185 14.46 0.46 3.46
C ILE A 185 14.14 1.86 2.92
N VAL A 186 12.91 2.35 3.12
CA VAL A 186 12.48 3.65 2.57
C VAL A 186 13.13 4.82 3.30
N GLU A 187 13.38 4.71 4.61
CA GLU A 187 14.12 5.74 5.38
C GLU A 187 15.53 5.99 4.79
N ARG A 188 16.22 4.95 4.31
CA ARG A 188 17.52 5.10 3.63
C ARG A 188 17.44 5.89 2.33
N PHE A 189 16.26 5.99 1.74
CA PHE A 189 15.99 6.79 0.54
C PHE A 189 15.43 8.18 0.87
N GLY A 190 15.49 8.60 2.14
CA GLY A 190 15.12 9.94 2.55
C GLY A 190 13.63 10.13 2.88
N PHE A 191 12.87 9.04 2.99
CA PHE A 191 11.52 9.14 3.53
C PHE A 191 11.58 9.51 5.01
N VAL A 192 10.78 10.48 5.41
CA VAL A 192 10.71 11.04 6.76
C VAL A 192 9.41 10.58 7.41
N LYS A 193 9.50 10.11 8.66
CA LYS A 193 8.33 9.74 9.46
C LYS A 193 7.44 10.96 9.71
N LEU A 194 6.15 10.79 9.49
CA LEU A 194 5.10 11.77 9.81
C LEU A 194 4.28 11.33 11.02
N ALA A 195 3.84 10.08 11.06
CA ALA A 195 2.97 9.52 12.08
C ALA A 195 3.16 8.00 12.19
N GLU A 196 2.56 7.41 13.21
CA GLU A 196 2.31 5.98 13.29
C GLU A 196 0.83 5.69 13.11
N SER A 197 0.50 4.57 12.49
CA SER A 197 -0.86 4.11 12.36
C SER A 197 -0.99 2.63 12.66
N THR A 198 -2.14 2.23 13.13
CA THR A 198 -2.48 0.82 13.35
C THR A 198 -3.78 0.53 12.58
N PRO A 199 -3.75 -0.33 11.57
CA PRO A 199 -4.97 -0.82 10.94
C PRO A 199 -5.80 -1.63 11.95
N CYS A 200 -7.09 -1.36 12.02
CA CYS A 200 -8.03 -2.07 12.88
C CYS A 200 -9.17 -2.57 12.00
N HIS A 201 -9.24 -3.89 11.81
CA HIS A 201 -10.17 -4.50 10.86
C HIS A 201 -11.46 -4.96 11.53
N TRP A 202 -12.59 -4.51 11.01
CA TRP A 202 -13.91 -5.04 11.35
C TRP A 202 -14.35 -6.06 10.29
N ARG A 203 -14.76 -7.25 10.76
CA ARG A 203 -15.31 -8.28 9.88
C ARG A 203 -16.82 -8.38 10.05
N VAL A 204 -17.55 -8.27 8.94
CA VAL A 204 -18.99 -8.49 8.95
C VAL A 204 -19.28 -9.93 9.39
N ARG A 205 -20.12 -10.06 10.41
CA ARG A 205 -20.57 -11.38 10.87
C ARG A 205 -21.54 -11.92 9.84
N THR A 206 -21.11 -12.91 9.05
CA THR A 206 -22.02 -13.64 8.17
C THR A 206 -23.16 -14.20 9.01
N ARG A 207 -24.39 -13.73 8.80
CA ARG A 207 -25.56 -14.36 9.43
C ARG A 207 -25.65 -15.77 8.87
N GLN A 208 -25.40 -16.77 9.75
CA GLN A 208 -25.69 -18.17 9.44
C GLN A 208 -27.19 -18.39 9.29
#